data_9cef7fe3e4b90c3fd6b84847214a3d0d
#
_entry.id   9cef7fe3e4b90c3fd6b84847214a3d0d
#
_cell.length_a   1.000
_cell.length_b   1.000
_cell.length_c   1.000
_cell.angle_alpha   90.00
_cell.angle_beta   90.00
_cell.angle_gamma   90.00
#
_symmetry.space_group_name_H-M   'P 1'
#
loop_
_entity.id
_entity.type
_entity.pdbx_description
1 polymer ?
#
loop_
_entity_poly.entity_id
_entity_poly.type
_entity_poly.pdbx_seq_one_letter_code
_entity_poly.pdbx_strand_id
1 'polypeptide(L)'
;MNKTIFVLLDACQYEAGTRNLAFLEHLADYGKCAKYKVKGELPSQSRPIYATLLTGLPVYQHGIFHNRICKTLEVPSLFSLCKEKGGVTAAAAYSWVSELFNQSPFLSERDYIQLNSGKQIDHGIFYWEDMYPDSHVVADGEFLLRKFDPDFLMIHTMCIDYIGHIHGSGSAQYENAVAYAGNVLAAPLARWLEEGYNVVITADHGMNAMGMHGGTDDVQRDTPLYVFSGLVRCGRFEEESISQLDIAPLMCRLLGVDVPQTMKQKIDIVFQQPE
;
A
#
# COMPACT_ATOMS: atom_id res chain seq x y z
N MET A 1 0.64 -17.96 10.94
CA MET A 1 0.60 -16.89 9.91
C MET A 1 1.69 -15.89 10.26
N ASN A 2 2.34 -15.29 9.27
CA ASN A 2 3.36 -14.27 9.54
C ASN A 2 2.70 -12.90 9.60
N LYS A 3 3.16 -12.04 10.49
CA LYS A 3 2.65 -10.67 10.61
C LYS A 3 3.21 -9.78 9.51
N THR A 4 2.36 -9.00 8.87
CA THR A 4 2.73 -8.19 7.71
C THR A 4 2.09 -6.80 7.77
N ILE A 5 2.90 -5.77 7.58
CA ILE A 5 2.46 -4.38 7.45
C ILE A 5 2.58 -3.96 5.99
N PHE A 6 1.51 -3.42 5.44
CA PHE A 6 1.45 -2.85 4.10
C PHE A 6 1.29 -1.35 4.18
N VAL A 7 2.29 -0.60 3.72
CA VAL A 7 2.26 0.86 3.67
C VAL A 7 2.06 1.31 2.23
N LEU A 8 1.03 2.10 2.00
CA LEU A 8 0.69 2.68 0.71
C LEU A 8 0.87 4.21 0.77
N LEU A 9 1.79 4.72 -0.04
CA LEU A 9 2.10 6.16 -0.18
C LEU A 9 1.38 6.67 -1.43
N ASP A 10 0.17 7.23 -1.29
CA ASP A 10 -0.65 7.66 -2.44
C ASP A 10 0.12 8.63 -3.35
N ALA A 11 0.11 8.33 -4.66
CA ALA A 11 0.75 9.10 -5.73
C ALA A 11 2.28 9.28 -5.60
N CYS A 12 2.99 8.44 -4.84
CA CYS A 12 4.45 8.51 -4.79
C CYS A 12 5.09 7.97 -6.07
N GLN A 13 5.43 8.86 -6.98
CA GLN A 13 6.12 8.56 -8.24
C GLN A 13 7.48 7.89 -7.97
N TYR A 14 7.86 6.94 -8.83
CA TYR A 14 9.12 6.19 -8.71
C TYR A 14 10.36 7.08 -8.56
N GLU A 15 10.56 8.04 -9.48
CA GLU A 15 11.75 8.90 -9.47
C GLU A 15 11.79 9.82 -8.24
N ALA A 16 10.64 10.37 -7.84
CA ALA A 16 10.55 11.19 -6.64
C ALA A 16 10.79 10.37 -5.37
N GLY A 17 10.24 9.16 -5.31
CA GLY A 17 10.49 8.21 -4.22
C GLY A 17 11.97 7.87 -4.10
N THR A 18 12.62 7.53 -5.22
CA THR A 18 14.06 7.21 -5.26
C THR A 18 14.94 8.38 -4.82
N ARG A 19 14.56 9.63 -5.13
CA ARG A 19 15.33 10.80 -4.68
C ARG A 19 15.12 11.18 -3.22
N ASN A 20 13.90 10.96 -2.67
CA ASN A 20 13.49 11.63 -1.43
C ASN A 20 13.14 10.69 -0.28
N LEU A 21 12.87 9.40 -0.51
CA LEU A 21 12.67 8.41 0.56
C LEU A 21 14.03 7.97 1.14
N ALA A 22 14.81 8.94 1.61
CA ALA A 22 16.23 8.77 1.91
C ALA A 22 16.54 7.60 2.86
N PHE A 23 15.72 7.38 3.89
CA PHE A 23 15.90 6.27 4.82
C PHE A 23 15.68 4.91 4.16
N LEU A 24 14.64 4.78 3.31
CA LEU A 24 14.35 3.55 2.57
C LEU A 24 15.43 3.25 1.53
N GLU A 25 15.88 4.27 0.80
CA GLU A 25 16.99 4.15 -0.17
C GLU A 25 18.28 3.72 0.51
N HIS A 26 18.59 4.32 1.65
CA HIS A 26 19.74 3.91 2.45
C HIS A 26 19.67 2.43 2.86
N LEU A 27 18.51 1.96 3.33
CA LEU A 27 18.32 0.55 3.66
C LEU A 27 18.45 -0.36 2.44
N ALA A 28 17.98 0.07 1.27
CA ALA A 28 18.14 -0.67 0.02
C ALA A 28 19.61 -0.75 -0.42
N ASP A 29 20.36 0.35 -0.33
CA ASP A 29 21.80 0.41 -0.64
C ASP A 29 22.64 -0.50 0.28
N TYR A 30 22.22 -0.65 1.52
CA TYR A 30 22.85 -1.57 2.48
C TYR A 30 22.31 -3.01 2.41
N GLY A 31 21.52 -3.34 1.41
CA GLY A 31 20.98 -4.71 1.22
C GLY A 31 20.08 -5.17 2.36
N LYS A 32 19.31 -4.27 2.97
CA LYS A 32 18.39 -4.56 4.07
C LYS A 32 16.96 -4.82 3.59
N CYS A 33 16.68 -4.56 2.33
CA CYS A 33 15.40 -4.88 1.69
C CYS A 33 15.59 -5.23 0.22
N ALA A 34 14.53 -5.72 -0.41
CA ALA A 34 14.45 -5.77 -1.87
C ALA A 34 13.78 -4.48 -2.37
N LYS A 35 14.35 -3.84 -3.38
CA LYS A 35 13.77 -2.70 -4.07
C LYS A 35 13.45 -3.06 -5.52
N TYR A 36 12.24 -2.72 -5.95
CA TYR A 36 11.76 -2.89 -7.32
C TYR A 36 11.16 -1.60 -7.86
N LYS A 37 11.11 -1.50 -9.17
CA LYS A 37 10.27 -0.55 -9.90
C LYS A 37 8.99 -1.28 -10.31
N VAL A 38 7.82 -0.69 -10.03
CA VAL A 38 6.51 -1.27 -10.34
C VAL A 38 5.85 -0.49 -11.46
N LYS A 39 5.33 -1.20 -12.46
CA LYS A 39 4.45 -0.62 -13.47
C LYS A 39 3.00 -0.77 -13.05
N GLY A 40 2.34 0.37 -12.77
CA GLY A 40 0.95 0.43 -12.35
C GLY A 40 -0.04 -0.03 -13.42
N GLU A 41 -1.16 -0.60 -12.98
CA GLU A 41 -2.32 -0.94 -13.82
C GLU A 41 -3.05 0.33 -14.30
N LEU A 42 -3.96 0.17 -15.25
CA LEU A 42 -4.77 1.25 -15.80
C LEU A 42 -6.25 1.08 -15.46
N PRO A 43 -6.96 2.19 -15.18
CA PRO A 43 -6.45 3.56 -15.03
C PRO A 43 -5.63 3.73 -13.77
N SER A 44 -4.53 4.52 -13.84
CA SER A 44 -3.68 4.82 -12.68
C SER A 44 -4.38 5.83 -11.75
N GLN A 45 -5.46 5.38 -11.13
CA GLN A 45 -6.30 6.12 -10.20
C GLN A 45 -6.40 5.38 -8.87
N SER A 46 -6.49 6.11 -7.78
CA SER A 46 -6.39 5.59 -6.41
C SER A 46 -7.37 4.44 -6.13
N ARG A 47 -8.69 4.67 -6.20
CA ARG A 47 -9.67 3.63 -5.87
C ARG A 47 -9.59 2.36 -6.74
N PRO A 48 -9.47 2.43 -8.09
CA PRO A 48 -9.16 1.27 -8.93
C PRO A 48 -7.93 0.52 -8.48
N ILE A 49 -6.85 1.24 -8.19
CA ILE A 49 -5.58 0.61 -7.83
C ILE A 49 -5.59 0.07 -6.40
N TYR A 50 -6.29 0.69 -5.43
CA TYR A 50 -6.47 0.07 -4.11
C TYR A 50 -7.15 -1.29 -4.24
N ALA A 51 -8.18 -1.39 -5.09
CA ALA A 51 -8.84 -2.66 -5.38
C ALA A 51 -7.86 -3.66 -6.00
N THR A 52 -7.05 -3.25 -6.99
CA THR A 52 -6.02 -4.09 -7.61
C THR A 52 -4.98 -4.58 -6.60
N LEU A 53 -4.38 -3.68 -5.82
CA LEU A 53 -3.33 -4.00 -4.84
C LEU A 53 -3.80 -4.96 -3.74
N LEU A 54 -5.08 -4.87 -3.36
CA LEU A 54 -5.63 -5.66 -2.25
C LEU A 54 -6.35 -6.94 -2.71
N THR A 55 -6.69 -7.07 -4.01
CA THR A 55 -7.33 -8.27 -4.57
C THR A 55 -6.46 -9.04 -5.56
N GLY A 56 -5.39 -8.43 -6.07
CA GLY A 56 -4.56 -9.01 -7.14
C GLY A 56 -5.27 -9.15 -8.48
N LEU A 57 -6.42 -8.50 -8.63
CA LEU A 57 -7.23 -8.55 -9.85
C LEU A 57 -7.00 -7.30 -10.71
N PRO A 58 -6.96 -7.43 -12.03
CA PRO A 58 -6.99 -6.28 -12.92
C PRO A 58 -8.36 -5.58 -12.87
N VAL A 59 -8.37 -4.31 -13.24
CA VAL A 59 -9.54 -3.42 -13.12
C VAL A 59 -10.81 -4.00 -13.77
N TYR A 60 -10.69 -4.65 -14.93
CA TYR A 60 -11.84 -5.23 -15.63
C TYR A 60 -12.45 -6.46 -14.91
N GLN A 61 -11.74 -7.07 -13.96
CA GLN A 61 -12.26 -8.18 -13.15
C GLN A 61 -12.92 -7.72 -11.86
N HIS A 62 -12.31 -6.78 -11.10
CA HIS A 62 -12.94 -6.28 -9.88
C HIS A 62 -13.99 -5.18 -10.16
N GLY A 63 -13.97 -4.56 -11.34
CA GLY A 63 -15.01 -3.63 -11.81
C GLY A 63 -15.02 -2.26 -11.16
N ILE A 64 -13.92 -1.83 -10.53
CA ILE A 64 -13.71 -0.46 -10.06
C ILE A 64 -12.92 0.29 -11.14
N PHE A 65 -13.60 1.03 -12.01
CA PHE A 65 -12.99 1.66 -13.19
C PHE A 65 -12.56 3.10 -12.97
N HIS A 66 -13.06 3.76 -11.91
CA HIS A 66 -12.71 5.14 -11.55
C HIS A 66 -13.05 5.44 -10.09
N ASN A 67 -12.52 6.56 -9.55
CA ASN A 67 -12.64 6.94 -8.14
C ASN A 67 -14.09 7.14 -7.64
N ARG A 68 -15.07 7.35 -8.53
CA ARG A 68 -16.48 7.58 -8.16
C ARG A 68 -17.30 6.30 -8.02
N ILE A 69 -16.73 5.11 -8.25
CA ILE A 69 -17.45 3.85 -8.06
C ILE A 69 -17.42 3.51 -6.57
N CYS A 70 -18.55 3.70 -5.92
CA CYS A 70 -18.76 3.45 -4.50
C CYS A 70 -19.49 2.13 -4.33
N LYS A 71 -18.76 1.06 -4.02
CA LYS A 71 -19.31 -0.27 -3.73
C LYS A 71 -18.34 -1.11 -2.92
N THR A 72 -18.85 -2.07 -2.17
CA THR A 72 -18.05 -3.10 -1.51
C THR A 72 -17.72 -4.24 -2.48
N LEU A 73 -16.51 -4.75 -2.43
CA LEU A 73 -16.04 -5.85 -3.26
C LEU A 73 -16.37 -7.19 -2.59
N GLU A 74 -16.90 -8.13 -3.38
CA GLU A 74 -17.23 -9.50 -2.94
C GLU A 74 -16.18 -10.53 -3.36
N VAL A 75 -15.08 -10.08 -3.98
CA VAL A 75 -13.95 -10.93 -4.38
C VAL A 75 -12.97 -11.14 -3.23
N PRO A 76 -12.19 -12.24 -3.22
CA PRO A 76 -11.14 -12.43 -2.22
C PRO A 76 -10.17 -11.25 -2.18
N SER A 77 -9.86 -10.78 -0.99
CA SER A 77 -8.91 -9.71 -0.71
C SER A 77 -7.86 -10.17 0.29
N LEU A 78 -6.74 -9.45 0.41
CA LEU A 78 -5.74 -9.73 1.45
C LEU A 78 -6.35 -9.75 2.85
N PHE A 79 -7.35 -8.90 3.11
CA PHE A 79 -8.07 -8.90 4.38
C PHE A 79 -8.90 -10.18 4.56
N SER A 80 -9.74 -10.55 3.58
CA SER A 80 -10.56 -11.76 3.68
C SER A 80 -9.72 -13.03 3.79
N LEU A 81 -8.63 -13.13 3.02
CA LEU A 81 -7.70 -14.27 3.05
C LEU A 81 -6.99 -14.41 4.40
N CYS A 82 -6.59 -13.29 5.00
CA CYS A 82 -6.03 -13.27 6.35
C CYS A 82 -7.06 -13.81 7.37
N LYS A 83 -8.29 -13.31 7.31
CA LYS A 83 -9.39 -13.75 8.20
C LYS A 83 -9.76 -15.22 8.02
N GLU A 84 -9.79 -15.73 6.81
CA GLU A 84 -10.06 -17.15 6.51
C GLU A 84 -9.07 -18.09 7.19
N LYS A 85 -7.84 -17.64 7.46
CA LYS A 85 -6.82 -18.35 8.24
C LYS A 85 -6.89 -18.05 9.75
N GLY A 86 -7.90 -17.31 10.20
CA GLY A 86 -8.09 -16.95 11.60
C GLY A 86 -7.28 -15.73 12.07
N GLY A 87 -6.72 -14.95 11.15
CA GLY A 87 -5.93 -13.77 11.48
C GLY A 87 -6.78 -12.54 11.77
N VAL A 88 -6.18 -11.58 12.46
CA VAL A 88 -6.73 -10.27 12.78
C VAL A 88 -6.28 -9.26 11.75
N THR A 89 -7.21 -8.46 11.24
CA THR A 89 -6.94 -7.45 10.21
C THR A 89 -7.18 -6.04 10.72
N ALA A 90 -6.31 -5.12 10.31
CA ALA A 90 -6.48 -3.71 10.66
C ALA A 90 -6.11 -2.77 9.50
N ALA A 91 -6.66 -1.55 9.51
CA ALA A 91 -6.31 -0.50 8.57
C ALA A 91 -6.42 0.91 9.19
N ALA A 92 -5.38 1.72 9.01
CA ALA A 92 -5.41 3.17 9.15
C ALA A 92 -5.31 3.75 7.74
N ALA A 93 -6.42 4.18 7.15
CA ALA A 93 -6.49 4.40 5.71
C ALA A 93 -7.56 5.43 5.31
N TYR A 94 -7.46 5.90 4.08
CA TYR A 94 -8.52 6.72 3.47
C TYR A 94 -9.83 5.94 3.38
N SER A 95 -10.94 6.62 3.57
CA SER A 95 -12.30 6.06 3.70
C SER A 95 -12.70 5.12 2.56
N TRP A 96 -12.11 5.26 1.37
CA TRP A 96 -12.35 4.38 0.24
C TRP A 96 -11.93 2.93 0.50
N VAL A 97 -10.95 2.70 1.37
CA VAL A 97 -10.58 1.34 1.78
C VAL A 97 -11.71 0.70 2.60
N SER A 98 -12.35 1.46 3.51
CA SER A 98 -13.55 0.99 4.20
C SER A 98 -14.69 0.69 3.22
N GLU A 99 -14.92 1.56 2.22
CA GLU A 99 -15.97 1.32 1.23
C GLU A 99 -15.74 0.07 0.40
N LEU A 100 -14.49 -0.18 0.01
CA LEU A 100 -14.15 -1.34 -0.80
C LEU A 100 -14.25 -2.66 -0.04
N PHE A 101 -13.96 -2.70 1.27
CA PHE A 101 -13.78 -3.95 1.98
C PHE A 101 -14.69 -4.13 3.22
N ASN A 102 -15.29 -3.07 3.73
CA ASN A 102 -16.18 -3.16 4.88
C ASN A 102 -17.60 -2.73 4.56
N GLN A 103 -17.81 -1.47 4.21
CA GLN A 103 -19.16 -0.94 4.01
C GLN A 103 -19.19 0.30 3.12
N SER A 104 -20.02 0.25 2.10
CA SER A 104 -20.32 1.34 1.17
C SER A 104 -21.81 1.73 1.26
N PRO A 105 -22.18 3.04 1.21
CA PRO A 105 -21.26 4.18 1.24
C PRO A 105 -20.66 4.41 2.63
N PHE A 106 -19.51 5.09 2.69
CA PHE A 106 -18.89 5.55 3.93
C PHE A 106 -19.70 6.72 4.52
N LEU A 107 -20.02 6.61 5.81
CA LEU A 107 -20.64 7.68 6.59
C LEU A 107 -19.72 8.02 7.76
N SER A 108 -19.17 9.23 7.80
CA SER A 108 -18.12 9.60 8.75
C SER A 108 -18.54 9.43 10.21
N GLU A 109 -19.79 9.75 10.54
CA GLU A 109 -20.33 9.60 11.90
C GLU A 109 -20.47 8.14 12.37
N ARG A 110 -20.48 7.19 11.43
CA ARG A 110 -20.60 5.74 11.72
C ARG A 110 -19.30 4.99 11.48
N ASP A 111 -18.56 5.36 10.43
CA ASP A 111 -17.55 4.51 9.84
C ASP A 111 -16.11 5.03 10.08
N TYR A 112 -15.94 6.19 10.71
CA TYR A 112 -14.62 6.75 11.03
C TYR A 112 -13.76 5.79 11.84
N ILE A 113 -14.31 5.25 12.93
CA ILE A 113 -13.64 4.26 13.77
C ILE A 113 -14.48 2.99 13.77
N GLN A 114 -13.95 1.91 13.25
CA GLN A 114 -14.58 0.60 13.22
C GLN A 114 -13.73 -0.38 14.04
N LEU A 115 -14.22 -0.81 15.17
CA LEU A 115 -13.54 -1.76 16.04
C LEU A 115 -14.40 -3.00 16.21
N ASN A 116 -13.79 -4.20 16.09
CA ASN A 116 -14.50 -5.47 16.11
C ASN A 116 -15.66 -5.50 15.09
N SER A 117 -15.40 -5.05 13.88
CA SER A 117 -16.43 -4.83 12.86
C SER A 117 -17.16 -6.10 12.44
N GLY A 118 -16.52 -7.26 12.58
CA GLY A 118 -16.99 -8.53 12.04
C GLY A 118 -16.94 -8.62 10.50
N LYS A 119 -16.37 -7.61 9.82
CA LYS A 119 -16.22 -7.52 8.36
C LYS A 119 -14.82 -7.94 7.91
N GLN A 120 -14.41 -7.60 6.69
CA GLN A 120 -13.09 -7.97 6.17
C GLN A 120 -11.95 -7.28 6.96
N ILE A 121 -12.12 -6.02 7.36
CA ILE A 121 -11.20 -5.29 8.23
C ILE A 121 -11.81 -5.27 9.62
N ASP A 122 -11.20 -5.97 10.57
CA ASP A 122 -11.70 -6.09 11.95
C ASP A 122 -11.62 -4.76 12.70
N HIS A 123 -10.50 -4.04 12.52
CA HIS A 123 -10.22 -2.80 13.22
C HIS A 123 -9.75 -1.73 12.23
N GLY A 124 -10.47 -0.61 12.14
CA GLY A 124 -10.13 0.45 11.21
C GLY A 124 -10.27 1.84 11.81
N ILE A 125 -9.39 2.75 11.41
CA ILE A 125 -9.51 4.20 11.55
C ILE A 125 -9.44 4.76 10.13
N PHE A 126 -10.55 5.36 9.64
CA PHE A 126 -10.71 5.73 8.24
C PHE A 126 -10.94 7.24 8.09
N TYR A 127 -9.91 7.97 7.73
CA TYR A 127 -10.02 9.41 7.45
C TYR A 127 -10.61 9.67 6.05
N TRP A 128 -11.11 10.89 5.82
CA TRP A 128 -11.75 11.29 4.55
C TRP A 128 -11.30 12.67 4.04
N GLU A 129 -10.41 13.32 4.77
CA GLU A 129 -9.80 14.59 4.37
C GLU A 129 -8.45 14.34 3.71
N ASP A 130 -8.25 14.81 2.48
CA ASP A 130 -7.03 14.57 1.72
C ASP A 130 -5.78 15.16 2.40
N MET A 131 -5.96 16.18 3.23
CA MET A 131 -4.90 16.80 4.04
C MET A 131 -4.70 16.16 5.42
N TYR A 132 -5.35 15.01 5.71
CA TYR A 132 -5.11 14.35 6.99
C TYR A 132 -3.62 13.99 7.12
N PRO A 133 -2.90 14.48 8.15
CA PRO A 133 -1.45 14.41 8.17
C PRO A 133 -0.92 12.98 8.17
N ASP A 134 0.05 12.66 7.34
CA ASP A 134 0.68 11.32 7.27
C ASP A 134 1.16 10.84 8.64
N SER A 135 1.69 11.76 9.47
CA SER A 135 2.09 11.43 10.84
C SER A 135 0.94 10.98 11.75
N HIS A 136 -0.29 11.47 11.49
CA HIS A 136 -1.48 11.03 12.22
C HIS A 136 -1.95 9.67 11.73
N VAL A 137 -1.91 9.43 10.41
CA VAL A 137 -2.23 8.11 9.83
C VAL A 137 -1.29 7.03 10.38
N VAL A 138 0.02 7.34 10.46
CA VAL A 138 1.00 6.41 11.04
C VAL A 138 0.74 6.22 12.53
N ALA A 139 0.37 7.27 13.28
CA ALA A 139 0.01 7.16 14.70
C ALA A 139 -1.26 6.31 14.91
N ASP A 140 -2.25 6.44 14.03
CA ASP A 140 -3.46 5.61 14.03
C ASP A 140 -3.11 4.14 13.76
N GLY A 141 -2.23 3.86 12.79
CA GLY A 141 -1.69 2.53 12.53
C GLY A 141 -0.97 1.95 13.73
N GLU A 142 -0.11 2.73 14.39
CA GLU A 142 0.59 2.37 15.61
C GLU A 142 -0.36 2.07 16.79
N PHE A 143 -1.44 2.84 16.90
CA PHE A 143 -2.49 2.56 17.89
C PHE A 143 -3.16 1.21 17.63
N LEU A 144 -3.55 0.95 16.37
CA LEU A 144 -4.16 -0.32 15.98
C LEU A 144 -3.21 -1.49 16.20
N LEU A 145 -1.93 -1.32 15.84
CA LEU A 145 -0.88 -2.31 16.02
C LEU A 145 -0.74 -2.72 17.50
N ARG A 146 -0.54 -1.75 18.38
CA ARG A 146 -0.34 -2.01 19.81
C ARG A 146 -1.58 -2.53 20.53
N LYS A 147 -2.76 -2.14 20.08
CA LYS A 147 -4.01 -2.49 20.77
C LYS A 147 -4.56 -3.85 20.36
N PHE A 148 -4.42 -4.23 19.09
CA PHE A 148 -5.08 -5.40 18.52
C PHE A 148 -4.11 -6.44 17.99
N ASP A 149 -2.82 -6.12 17.88
CA ASP A 149 -1.76 -7.02 17.42
C ASP A 149 -2.11 -7.75 16.11
N PRO A 150 -2.53 -7.00 15.03
CA PRO A 150 -3.05 -7.59 13.82
C PRO A 150 -2.00 -8.41 13.07
N ASP A 151 -2.46 -9.46 12.38
CA ASP A 151 -1.63 -10.23 11.46
C ASP A 151 -1.43 -9.50 10.13
N PHE A 152 -2.42 -8.70 9.71
CA PHE A 152 -2.32 -7.83 8.55
C PHE A 152 -2.76 -6.41 8.90
N LEU A 153 -1.83 -5.46 8.81
CA LEU A 153 -2.09 -4.03 9.00
C LEU A 153 -1.82 -3.27 7.69
N MET A 154 -2.79 -2.50 7.22
CA MET A 154 -2.61 -1.51 6.17
C MET A 154 -2.49 -0.11 6.77
N ILE A 155 -1.48 0.65 6.32
CA ILE A 155 -1.31 2.08 6.60
C ILE A 155 -1.28 2.80 5.25
N HIS A 156 -2.20 3.74 5.03
CA HIS A 156 -2.34 4.44 3.74
C HIS A 156 -2.35 5.94 3.95
N THR A 157 -1.36 6.64 3.40
CA THR A 157 -1.17 8.10 3.49
C THR A 157 -1.57 8.79 2.19
N MET A 158 -2.08 10.04 2.25
CA MET A 158 -2.66 10.77 1.11
C MET A 158 -1.95 12.11 0.81
N CYS A 159 -1.10 12.62 1.71
CA CYS A 159 -0.56 13.99 1.56
C CYS A 159 0.27 14.20 0.29
N ILE A 160 0.96 13.17 -0.21
CA ILE A 160 1.75 13.28 -1.45
C ILE A 160 0.82 13.53 -2.64
N ASP A 161 -0.30 12.79 -2.74
CA ASP A 161 -1.30 12.97 -3.79
C ASP A 161 -1.92 14.37 -3.74
N TYR A 162 -2.38 14.80 -2.56
CA TYR A 162 -2.97 16.11 -2.37
C TYR A 162 -2.02 17.24 -2.80
N ILE A 163 -0.76 17.19 -2.34
CA ILE A 163 0.26 18.19 -2.72
C ILE A 163 0.59 18.09 -4.21
N GLY A 164 0.62 16.87 -4.76
CA GLY A 164 0.81 16.61 -6.18
C GLY A 164 -0.26 17.27 -7.04
N HIS A 165 -1.53 17.17 -6.65
CA HIS A 165 -2.65 17.84 -7.35
C HIS A 165 -2.52 19.37 -7.37
N ILE A 166 -1.99 19.96 -6.31
CA ILE A 166 -1.89 21.43 -6.20
C ILE A 166 -0.66 21.97 -6.94
N HIS A 167 0.48 21.26 -6.85
CA HIS A 167 1.78 21.80 -7.28
C HIS A 167 2.43 21.05 -8.44
N GLY A 168 1.92 19.86 -8.78
CA GLY A 168 2.52 18.98 -9.78
C GLY A 168 3.76 18.24 -9.27
N SER A 169 4.08 17.10 -9.90
CA SER A 169 5.33 16.40 -9.63
C SER A 169 6.53 17.23 -10.10
N GLY A 170 7.69 17.06 -9.43
CA GLY A 170 8.89 17.86 -9.70
C GLY A 170 8.88 19.26 -9.07
N SER A 171 7.77 19.69 -8.43
CA SER A 171 7.78 20.89 -7.59
C SER A 171 8.49 20.61 -6.27
N ALA A 172 9.11 21.63 -5.68
CA ALA A 172 9.75 21.50 -4.36
C ALA A 172 8.75 21.04 -3.28
N GLN A 173 7.47 21.42 -3.38
CA GLN A 173 6.43 21.02 -2.46
C GLN A 173 6.14 19.52 -2.54
N TYR A 174 6.03 18.95 -3.74
CA TYR A 174 5.83 17.52 -3.94
C TYR A 174 7.04 16.71 -3.48
N GLU A 175 8.26 17.14 -3.84
CA GLU A 175 9.50 16.48 -3.39
C GLU A 175 9.61 16.48 -1.84
N ASN A 176 9.25 17.62 -1.21
CA ASN A 176 9.20 17.72 0.26
C ASN A 176 8.12 16.84 0.90
N ALA A 177 6.96 16.67 0.26
CA ALA A 177 5.91 15.78 0.75
C ALA A 177 6.39 14.31 0.74
N VAL A 178 7.07 13.89 -0.33
CA VAL A 178 7.69 12.55 -0.41
C VAL A 178 8.75 12.36 0.68
N ALA A 179 9.64 13.34 0.85
CA ALA A 179 10.68 13.31 1.89
C ALA A 179 10.05 13.23 3.30
N TYR A 180 8.98 13.99 3.53
CA TYR A 180 8.26 13.98 4.82
C TYR A 180 7.64 12.62 5.12
N ALA A 181 6.96 11.99 4.16
CA ALA A 181 6.39 10.65 4.31
C ALA A 181 7.48 9.62 4.69
N GLY A 182 8.64 9.66 4.03
CA GLY A 182 9.79 8.81 4.37
C GLY A 182 10.31 9.06 5.80
N ASN A 183 10.39 10.32 6.23
CA ASN A 183 10.84 10.68 7.58
C ASN A 183 9.85 10.21 8.66
N VAL A 184 8.55 10.32 8.41
CA VAL A 184 7.50 9.83 9.32
C VAL A 184 7.58 8.32 9.52
N LEU A 185 7.95 7.57 8.49
CA LEU A 185 8.06 6.11 8.53
C LEU A 185 9.36 5.61 9.16
N ALA A 186 10.43 6.40 9.23
CA ALA A 186 11.75 5.91 9.58
C ALA A 186 11.82 5.22 10.95
N ALA A 187 11.28 5.86 12.00
CA ALA A 187 11.32 5.29 13.36
C ALA A 187 10.33 4.11 13.55
N PRO A 188 9.06 4.20 13.06
CA PRO A 188 8.15 3.06 13.08
C PRO A 188 8.70 1.85 12.34
N LEU A 189 9.23 2.02 11.13
CA LEU A 189 9.78 0.93 10.32
C LEU A 189 10.89 0.18 11.06
N ALA A 190 11.85 0.90 11.66
CA ALA A 190 12.92 0.27 12.42
C ALA A 190 12.36 -0.66 13.52
N ARG A 191 11.36 -0.18 14.25
CA ARG A 191 10.69 -0.93 15.32
C ARG A 191 9.92 -2.14 14.80
N TRP A 192 9.15 -2.00 13.69
CA TRP A 192 8.42 -3.10 13.08
C TRP A 192 9.34 -4.24 12.64
N LEU A 193 10.51 -3.89 12.10
CA LEU A 193 11.53 -4.87 11.70
C LEU A 193 12.16 -5.58 12.90
N GLU A 194 12.44 -4.87 13.99
CA GLU A 194 12.93 -5.45 15.25
C GLU A 194 11.87 -6.41 15.87
N GLU A 195 10.59 -6.10 15.73
CA GLU A 195 9.47 -6.93 16.19
C GLU A 195 9.16 -8.12 15.24
N GLY A 196 9.90 -8.23 14.12
CA GLY A 196 9.81 -9.37 13.20
C GLY A 196 8.67 -9.28 12.17
N TYR A 197 8.10 -8.10 11.93
CA TYR A 197 7.11 -7.90 10.87
C TYR A 197 7.76 -7.97 9.48
N ASN A 198 7.05 -8.61 8.53
CA ASN A 198 7.29 -8.30 7.12
C ASN A 198 6.70 -6.90 6.84
N VAL A 199 7.44 -6.07 6.12
CA VAL A 199 6.95 -4.75 5.76
C VAL A 199 7.07 -4.56 4.25
N VAL A 200 5.97 -4.13 3.63
CA VAL A 200 5.91 -3.79 2.20
C VAL A 200 5.48 -2.33 2.09
N ILE A 201 6.30 -1.53 1.41
CA ILE A 201 6.03 -0.10 1.17
C ILE A 201 6.00 0.13 -0.33
N THR A 202 4.91 0.69 -0.85
CA THR A 202 4.74 1.01 -2.27
C THR A 202 3.83 2.22 -2.45
N ALA A 203 3.53 2.55 -3.69
CA ALA A 203 2.50 3.51 -4.06
C ALA A 203 1.50 2.88 -5.03
N ASP A 204 0.32 3.46 -5.13
CA ASP A 204 -0.71 3.05 -6.06
C ASP A 204 -0.45 3.57 -7.48
N HIS A 205 -0.07 4.83 -7.61
CA HIS A 205 0.31 5.49 -8.86
C HIS A 205 1.34 6.59 -8.62
N GLY A 206 1.74 7.26 -9.69
CA GLY A 206 2.53 8.47 -9.63
C GLY A 206 1.71 9.71 -10.00
N MET A 207 2.41 10.82 -10.27
CA MET A 207 1.82 12.13 -10.59
C MET A 207 2.63 12.78 -11.70
N ASN A 208 1.97 13.48 -12.63
CA ASN A 208 2.68 14.29 -13.61
C ASN A 208 2.90 15.75 -13.15
N ALA A 209 3.67 16.51 -13.92
CA ALA A 209 3.99 17.90 -13.58
C ALA A 209 2.79 18.86 -13.61
N MET A 210 1.66 18.43 -14.18
CA MET A 210 0.42 19.21 -14.21
C MET A 210 -0.54 18.86 -13.05
N GLY A 211 -0.09 18.04 -12.09
CA GLY A 211 -0.92 17.59 -10.97
C GLY A 211 -2.01 16.59 -11.36
N MET A 212 -1.74 15.76 -12.37
CA MET A 212 -2.71 14.80 -12.89
C MET A 212 -2.13 13.38 -12.87
N HIS A 213 -3.01 12.42 -12.62
CA HIS A 213 -2.77 10.98 -12.75
C HIS A 213 -3.95 10.31 -13.48
N GLY A 214 -3.94 8.98 -13.63
CA GLY A 214 -4.99 8.23 -14.33
C GLY A 214 -4.67 7.94 -15.80
N GLY A 215 -3.57 8.48 -16.30
CA GLY A 215 -3.10 8.31 -17.67
C GLY A 215 -2.11 7.17 -17.87
N THR A 216 -1.51 7.14 -19.05
CA THR A 216 -0.63 6.06 -19.51
C THR A 216 0.86 6.38 -19.38
N ASP A 217 1.21 7.62 -19.06
CA ASP A 217 2.59 8.06 -18.95
C ASP A 217 3.32 7.34 -17.79
N ASP A 218 4.59 7.07 -17.98
CA ASP A 218 5.42 6.37 -16.99
C ASP A 218 5.44 7.11 -15.65
N VAL A 219 5.49 8.44 -15.65
CA VAL A 219 5.45 9.28 -14.44
C VAL A 219 4.16 9.13 -13.62
N GLN A 220 3.06 8.65 -14.23
CA GLN A 220 1.79 8.38 -13.57
C GLN A 220 1.63 6.91 -13.16
N ARG A 221 2.47 6.01 -13.70
CA ARG A 221 2.34 4.57 -13.52
C ARG A 221 3.50 3.94 -12.77
N ASP A 222 4.71 4.50 -12.88
CA ASP A 222 5.88 3.93 -12.24
C ASP A 222 5.94 4.32 -10.77
N THR A 223 5.99 3.31 -9.90
CA THR A 223 6.01 3.47 -8.44
C THR A 223 7.15 2.66 -7.82
N PRO A 224 7.68 3.06 -6.65
CA PRO A 224 8.67 2.28 -5.93
C PRO A 224 8.01 1.14 -5.15
N LEU A 225 8.73 0.05 -4.96
CA LEU A 225 8.37 -1.04 -4.05
C LEU A 225 9.57 -1.41 -3.19
N TYR A 226 9.41 -1.36 -1.88
CA TYR A 226 10.39 -1.84 -0.91
C TYR A 226 9.79 -3.01 -0.13
N VAL A 227 10.53 -4.13 -0.06
CA VAL A 227 10.10 -5.35 0.63
C VAL A 227 11.12 -5.71 1.70
N PHE A 228 10.74 -5.60 2.94
CA PHE A 228 11.50 -5.99 4.12
C PHE A 228 10.98 -7.33 4.63
N SER A 229 11.66 -8.41 4.29
CA SER A 229 11.25 -9.76 4.69
C SER A 229 12.42 -10.73 4.55
N GLY A 230 12.57 -11.65 5.50
CA GLY A 230 13.50 -12.76 5.37
C GLY A 230 13.14 -13.77 4.27
N LEU A 231 11.94 -13.69 3.69
CA LEU A 231 11.50 -14.56 2.61
C LEU A 231 11.91 -14.06 1.21
N VAL A 232 12.27 -12.79 1.09
CA VAL A 232 12.62 -12.15 -0.19
C VAL A 232 14.10 -11.81 -0.22
N ARG A 233 14.77 -12.09 -1.33
CA ARG A 233 16.18 -11.77 -1.51
C ARG A 233 16.38 -10.25 -1.53
N CYS A 234 17.16 -9.74 -0.61
CA CYS A 234 17.51 -8.32 -0.58
C CYS A 234 18.37 -7.94 -1.80
N GLY A 235 18.22 -6.68 -2.23
CA GLY A 235 18.94 -6.11 -3.37
C GLY A 235 18.11 -5.13 -4.17
N ARG A 236 18.73 -4.54 -5.19
CA ARG A 236 18.08 -3.63 -6.14
C ARG A 236 17.75 -4.38 -7.42
N PHE A 237 16.46 -4.45 -7.77
CA PHE A 237 15.92 -5.17 -8.91
C PHE A 237 15.09 -4.20 -9.75
N GLU A 238 15.73 -3.13 -10.24
CA GLU A 238 15.06 -1.99 -10.87
C GLU A 238 15.34 -1.89 -12.38
N GLU A 239 16.12 -2.84 -12.95
CA GLU A 239 16.46 -2.86 -14.38
C GLU A 239 15.21 -3.04 -15.24
N GLU A 240 14.27 -3.87 -14.80
CA GLU A 240 12.98 -4.09 -15.43
C GLU A 240 11.87 -3.82 -14.41
N SER A 241 10.77 -3.21 -14.86
CA SER A 241 9.61 -3.00 -14.00
C SER A 241 8.83 -4.30 -13.82
N ILE A 242 8.44 -4.61 -12.58
CA ILE A 242 7.49 -5.69 -12.30
C ILE A 242 6.05 -5.19 -12.44
N SER A 243 5.11 -6.10 -12.60
CA SER A 243 3.68 -5.76 -12.66
C SER A 243 3.13 -5.41 -11.28
N GLN A 244 2.25 -4.43 -11.19
CA GLN A 244 1.50 -4.13 -9.97
C GLN A 244 0.63 -5.32 -9.50
N LEU A 245 0.23 -6.21 -10.42
CA LEU A 245 -0.46 -7.47 -10.11
C LEU A 245 0.41 -8.49 -9.36
N ASP A 246 1.72 -8.26 -9.23
CA ASP A 246 2.61 -9.11 -8.44
C ASP A 246 2.52 -8.83 -6.93
N ILE A 247 1.96 -7.68 -6.53
CA ILE A 247 1.98 -7.22 -5.14
C ILE A 247 1.05 -8.05 -4.26
N ALA A 248 -0.21 -8.27 -4.64
CA ALA A 248 -1.12 -9.07 -3.82
C ALA A 248 -0.65 -10.54 -3.65
N PRO A 249 -0.19 -11.25 -4.70
CA PRO A 249 0.41 -12.57 -4.52
C PRO A 249 1.68 -12.58 -3.65
N LEU A 250 2.53 -11.54 -3.76
CA LEU A 250 3.64 -11.35 -2.83
C LEU A 250 3.14 -11.28 -1.38
N MET A 251 2.16 -10.40 -1.12
CA MET A 251 1.58 -10.22 0.21
C MET A 251 0.97 -11.51 0.76
N CYS A 252 0.27 -12.31 -0.07
CA CYS A 252 -0.22 -13.63 0.32
C CYS A 252 0.91 -14.53 0.82
N ARG A 253 2.03 -14.57 0.10
CA ARG A 253 3.20 -15.38 0.51
C ARG A 253 3.84 -14.88 1.80
N LEU A 254 3.95 -13.56 1.96
CA LEU A 254 4.48 -12.96 3.20
C LEU A 254 3.58 -13.26 4.40
N LEU A 255 2.26 -13.19 4.25
CA LEU A 255 1.28 -13.55 5.27
C LEU A 255 1.24 -15.06 5.56
N GLY A 256 1.70 -15.90 4.62
CA GLY A 256 1.58 -17.36 4.72
C GLY A 256 0.16 -17.84 4.45
N VAL A 257 -0.58 -17.13 3.58
CA VAL A 257 -1.90 -17.55 3.07
C VAL A 257 -1.78 -18.05 1.64
N ASP A 258 -2.74 -18.86 1.21
CA ASP A 258 -2.75 -19.42 -0.14
C ASP A 258 -3.01 -18.30 -1.17
N VAL A 259 -2.30 -18.34 -2.30
CA VAL A 259 -2.54 -17.42 -3.41
C VAL A 259 -3.74 -17.91 -4.21
N PRO A 260 -4.88 -17.18 -4.25
CA PRO A 260 -6.04 -17.57 -5.04
C PRO A 260 -5.70 -17.77 -6.52
N GLN A 261 -6.40 -18.69 -7.19
CA GLN A 261 -6.21 -18.95 -8.63
C GLN A 261 -6.57 -17.74 -9.52
N THR A 262 -7.35 -16.82 -8.99
CA THR A 262 -7.71 -15.55 -9.65
C THR A 262 -6.57 -14.54 -9.66
N MET A 263 -5.58 -14.69 -8.79
CA MET A 263 -4.38 -13.84 -8.76
C MET A 263 -3.27 -14.42 -9.67
N LYS A 264 -2.30 -13.57 -10.05
CA LYS A 264 -1.12 -13.99 -10.80
C LYS A 264 -0.33 -15.05 -10.01
N GLN A 265 -0.15 -16.23 -10.57
CA GLN A 265 0.51 -17.37 -9.89
C GLN A 265 2.03 -17.27 -9.94
N LYS A 266 2.58 -16.82 -11.06
CA LYS A 266 4.02 -16.58 -11.24
C LYS A 266 4.28 -15.08 -11.17
N ILE A 267 5.04 -14.67 -10.16
CA ILE A 267 5.40 -13.26 -9.94
C ILE A 267 6.89 -13.03 -10.14
N ASP A 268 7.24 -11.80 -10.48
CA ASP A 268 8.63 -11.42 -10.82
C ASP A 268 9.41 -10.92 -9.58
N ILE A 269 9.08 -11.49 -8.41
CA ILE A 269 9.78 -11.25 -7.13
C ILE A 269 10.75 -12.39 -6.85
N VAL A 270 11.96 -12.04 -6.45
CA VAL A 270 13.03 -13.02 -6.15
C VAL A 270 12.95 -13.42 -4.68
N PHE A 271 12.48 -14.63 -4.41
CA PHE A 271 12.44 -15.21 -3.07
C PHE A 271 13.80 -15.78 -2.65
N GLN A 272 14.05 -15.82 -1.34
CA GLN A 272 15.16 -16.58 -0.77
C GLN A 272 14.95 -18.07 -1.11
N GLN A 273 16.03 -18.75 -1.47
CA GLN A 273 15.97 -20.22 -1.57
C GLN A 273 15.95 -20.78 -0.13
N PRO A 274 15.12 -21.79 0.16
CA PRO A 274 15.23 -22.50 1.44
C PRO A 274 16.62 -23.11 1.54
N GLU A 275 17.27 -22.91 2.69
CA GLU A 275 18.55 -23.55 3.03
C GLU A 275 18.41 -25.07 3.11
#